data_45b1827c8d7dddd86044b6f8f11a6c8c
#
_entry.id   45b1827c8d7dddd86044b6f8f11a6c8c
#
_cell.length_a   1.000
_cell.length_b   1.000
_cell.length_c   1.000
_cell.angle_alpha   90.00
_cell.angle_beta   90.00
_cell.angle_gamma   90.00
#
_symmetry.space_group_name_H-M   'P 1'
#
loop_
_entity.id
_entity.type
_entity.pdbx_description
1 polymer ?
#
loop_
_entity_poly.entity_id
_entity_poly.type
_entity_poly.pdbx_seq_one_letter_code
_entity_poly.pdbx_strand_id
1 'polypeptide(L)'
;MALLAANISDRPEPAKNCPLCPRLVAFRKENSRAHPDWFNGAVPSFGPSTARLLMVGLAPGLKGANRTGRPFLGDHAGELLYRTLLKVGLARGRHDPAAPDELELIDCMISNAVRCVPPQNKPTPEEIRTCRRFLAPTIATMPNVRVILALGRIAHETTLAALEARRAAFPFAHGAMRPTLCTLRHALCPSRFEY
;
A
#
# COMPACT_ATOMS: atom_id res chain seq x y z
N MET A 1 29.63 -13.10 -7.43
CA MET A 1 28.29 -13.59 -7.05
C MET A 1 27.27 -12.57 -7.48
N ALA A 2 26.53 -12.85 -8.54
CA ALA A 2 25.54 -11.93 -9.11
C ALA A 2 24.31 -11.90 -8.19
N LEU A 3 23.99 -10.73 -7.63
CA LEU A 3 22.71 -10.44 -6.99
C LEU A 3 21.63 -10.52 -8.09
N LEU A 4 20.85 -11.59 -8.09
CA LEU A 4 19.63 -11.72 -8.88
C LEU A 4 18.72 -10.53 -8.54
N ALA A 5 18.55 -9.63 -9.50
CA ALA A 5 17.51 -8.62 -9.44
C ALA A 5 16.17 -9.35 -9.36
N ALA A 6 15.51 -9.28 -8.20
CA ALA A 6 14.19 -9.83 -8.01
C ALA A 6 13.24 -9.16 -9.02
N ASN A 7 12.74 -9.96 -9.95
CA ASN A 7 11.80 -9.50 -10.98
C ASN A 7 10.54 -8.91 -10.32
N ILE A 8 10.01 -7.86 -10.89
CA ILE A 8 8.75 -7.19 -10.48
C ILE A 8 7.57 -8.19 -10.39
N SER A 9 7.66 -9.36 -11.04
CA SER A 9 6.69 -10.45 -11.02
C SER A 9 6.62 -11.25 -9.72
N ASP A 10 7.61 -11.17 -8.83
CA ASP A 10 7.70 -12.02 -7.63
C ASP A 10 7.08 -11.40 -6.36
N ARG A 11 6.41 -10.24 -6.48
CA ARG A 11 5.68 -9.67 -5.35
C ARG A 11 4.41 -10.47 -5.09
N PRO A 12 4.10 -10.77 -3.83
CA PRO A 12 2.86 -11.44 -3.46
C PRO A 12 1.67 -10.47 -3.53
N GLU A 13 1.35 -10.02 -4.72
CA GLU A 13 0.20 -9.17 -4.99
C GLU A 13 -1.06 -10.06 -5.15
N PRO A 14 -2.24 -9.60 -4.68
CA PRO A 14 -3.45 -10.32 -4.94
C PRO A 14 -3.78 -10.32 -6.43
N ALA A 15 -4.28 -11.43 -6.96
CA ALA A 15 -4.87 -11.43 -8.29
C ALA A 15 -5.99 -10.38 -8.38
N LYS A 16 -6.17 -9.73 -9.54
CA LYS A 16 -7.24 -8.73 -9.76
C LYS A 16 -8.59 -9.24 -9.22
N ASN A 17 -8.91 -10.51 -9.45
CA ASN A 17 -10.14 -11.15 -9.03
C ASN A 17 -10.00 -11.97 -7.74
N CYS A 18 -9.16 -11.54 -6.79
CA CYS A 18 -8.93 -12.20 -5.52
C CYS A 18 -10.24 -12.65 -4.85
N PRO A 19 -10.42 -13.95 -4.49
CA PRO A 19 -11.69 -14.47 -3.98
C PRO A 19 -11.81 -14.46 -2.45
N LEU A 20 -10.79 -14.03 -1.72
CA LEU A 20 -10.61 -14.32 -0.29
C LEU A 20 -11.60 -13.63 0.65
N CYS A 21 -12.26 -12.54 0.22
CA CYS A 21 -13.18 -11.76 1.04
C CYS A 21 -14.56 -11.72 0.36
N PRO A 22 -15.51 -12.64 0.70
CA PRO A 22 -16.79 -12.76 -0.03
C PRO A 22 -17.57 -11.45 -0.15
N ARG A 23 -17.64 -10.64 0.93
CA ARG A 23 -18.31 -9.34 0.93
C ARG A 23 -17.67 -8.36 -0.07
N LEU A 24 -16.33 -8.30 -0.11
CA LEU A 24 -15.62 -7.44 -1.05
C LEU A 24 -15.73 -7.96 -2.50
N VAL A 25 -15.79 -9.27 -2.68
CA VAL A 25 -16.05 -9.88 -4.00
C VAL A 25 -17.44 -9.51 -4.50
N ALA A 26 -18.47 -9.61 -3.65
CA ALA A 26 -19.83 -9.21 -4.00
C ALA A 26 -19.89 -7.72 -4.39
N PHE A 27 -19.33 -6.85 -3.56
CA PHE A 27 -19.30 -5.42 -3.82
C PHE A 27 -18.53 -5.04 -5.09
N ARG A 28 -17.42 -5.72 -5.38
CA ARG A 28 -16.69 -5.57 -6.65
C ARG A 28 -17.54 -5.95 -7.87
N LYS A 29 -18.28 -7.07 -7.77
CA LYS A 29 -19.18 -7.52 -8.85
C LYS A 29 -20.32 -6.55 -9.11
N GLU A 30 -20.88 -5.95 -8.06
CA GLU A 30 -21.89 -4.87 -8.17
C GLU A 30 -21.31 -3.66 -8.90
N ASN A 31 -20.12 -3.20 -8.49
CA ASN A 31 -19.45 -2.08 -9.14
C ASN A 31 -19.08 -2.39 -10.60
N SER A 32 -18.67 -3.62 -10.91
CA SER A 32 -18.39 -4.02 -12.30
C SER A 32 -19.62 -4.02 -13.21
N ARG A 33 -20.81 -4.28 -12.66
CA ARG A 33 -22.07 -4.18 -13.40
C ARG A 33 -22.47 -2.72 -13.63
N ALA A 34 -22.29 -1.88 -12.61
CA ALA A 34 -22.62 -0.45 -12.66
C ALA A 34 -21.63 0.36 -13.50
N HIS A 35 -20.36 -0.03 -13.49
CA HIS A 35 -19.24 0.67 -14.14
C HIS A 35 -18.29 -0.35 -14.77
N PRO A 36 -18.62 -0.94 -15.92
CA PRO A 36 -17.83 -2.01 -16.55
C PRO A 36 -16.47 -1.54 -17.05
N ASP A 37 -16.31 -0.25 -17.32
CA ASP A 37 -15.08 0.42 -17.74
C ASP A 37 -14.07 0.69 -16.60
N TRP A 38 -14.51 0.53 -15.34
CA TRP A 38 -13.63 0.72 -14.20
C TRP A 38 -12.74 -0.52 -13.97
N PHE A 39 -11.64 -0.33 -13.24
CA PHE A 39 -10.73 -1.42 -12.86
C PHE A 39 -11.43 -2.53 -12.07
N ASN A 40 -12.22 -2.18 -11.06
CA ASN A 40 -13.05 -3.06 -10.24
C ASN A 40 -12.33 -4.34 -9.73
N GLY A 41 -11.12 -4.18 -9.23
CA GLY A 41 -10.26 -5.28 -8.83
C GLY A 41 -9.56 -5.07 -7.51
N ALA A 42 -8.79 -6.06 -7.08
CA ALA A 42 -7.81 -5.87 -6.03
C ALA A 42 -6.68 -4.98 -6.58
N VAL A 43 -6.52 -3.80 -5.99
CA VAL A 43 -5.57 -2.79 -6.45
C VAL A 43 -4.14 -3.18 -6.04
N PRO A 44 -3.20 -3.32 -6.98
CA PRO A 44 -1.82 -3.67 -6.67
C PRO A 44 -1.08 -2.53 -5.99
N SER A 45 0.08 -2.82 -5.41
CA SER A 45 1.02 -1.77 -4.99
C SER A 45 1.57 -1.02 -6.19
N PHE A 46 1.89 0.26 -6.00
CA PHE A 46 2.42 1.14 -7.04
C PHE A 46 3.78 1.69 -6.62
N GLY A 47 4.77 1.59 -7.49
CA GLY A 47 6.15 2.02 -7.29
C GLY A 47 7.16 0.86 -7.26
N PRO A 48 8.47 1.16 -7.23
CA PRO A 48 9.52 0.15 -7.28
C PRO A 48 9.63 -0.66 -5.98
N SER A 49 9.91 -1.97 -6.06
CA SER A 49 10.14 -2.82 -4.89
C SER A 49 11.45 -2.50 -4.17
N THR A 50 12.37 -1.83 -4.84
CA THR A 50 13.65 -1.39 -4.30
C THR A 50 13.55 -0.09 -3.51
N ALA A 51 12.35 0.51 -3.41
CA ALA A 51 12.11 1.75 -2.70
C ALA A 51 12.50 1.71 -1.22
N ARG A 52 13.03 2.82 -0.70
CA ARG A 52 13.34 2.99 0.72
C ARG A 52 12.13 3.43 1.55
N LEU A 53 11.11 4.02 0.95
CA LEU A 53 9.88 4.44 1.59
C LEU A 53 8.70 3.58 1.12
N LEU A 54 7.98 2.96 2.06
CA LEU A 54 6.67 2.35 1.81
C LEU A 54 5.57 3.20 2.46
N MET A 55 4.60 3.62 1.66
CA MET A 55 3.39 4.27 2.16
C MET A 55 2.24 3.26 2.18
N VAL A 56 1.56 3.16 3.33
CA VAL A 56 0.44 2.23 3.52
C VAL A 56 -0.83 3.02 3.83
N GLY A 57 -1.81 2.93 2.92
CA GLY A 57 -3.16 3.47 3.10
C GLY A 57 -4.14 2.45 3.68
N LEU A 58 -5.40 2.85 3.82
CA LEU A 58 -6.48 1.99 4.31
C LEU A 58 -6.92 0.97 3.24
N ALA A 59 -7.52 1.47 2.18
CA ALA A 59 -8.14 0.68 1.12
C ALA A 59 -8.41 1.57 -0.12
N PRO A 60 -8.69 0.98 -1.30
CA PRO A 60 -9.12 1.72 -2.47
C PRO A 60 -10.41 2.51 -2.23
N GLY A 61 -10.43 3.78 -2.61
CA GLY A 61 -11.65 4.58 -2.70
C GLY A 61 -12.48 4.16 -3.91
N LEU A 62 -13.83 4.22 -3.80
CA LEU A 62 -14.74 3.75 -4.85
C LEU A 62 -14.51 4.47 -6.18
N LYS A 63 -14.55 5.82 -6.19
CA LYS A 63 -14.34 6.66 -7.38
C LYS A 63 -12.87 6.92 -7.69
N GLY A 64 -11.97 6.55 -6.78
CA GLY A 64 -10.52 6.67 -6.91
C GLY A 64 -9.88 5.37 -7.41
N ALA A 65 -9.12 4.72 -6.54
CA ALA A 65 -8.33 3.54 -6.90
C ALA A 65 -9.15 2.34 -7.41
N ASN A 66 -10.43 2.17 -6.98
CA ASN A 66 -11.28 1.14 -7.56
C ASN A 66 -11.63 1.42 -9.03
N ARG A 67 -11.77 2.69 -9.40
CA ARG A 67 -11.99 3.11 -10.79
C ARG A 67 -10.71 2.98 -11.62
N THR A 68 -9.59 3.44 -11.09
CA THR A 68 -8.35 3.62 -11.85
C THR A 68 -7.40 2.42 -11.81
N GLY A 69 -7.52 1.55 -10.81
CA GLY A 69 -6.58 0.45 -10.56
C GLY A 69 -5.26 0.87 -9.90
N ARG A 70 -5.12 2.14 -9.52
CA ARG A 70 -3.90 2.68 -8.91
C ARG A 70 -4.19 3.29 -7.54
N PRO A 71 -3.39 2.96 -6.50
CA PRO A 71 -3.60 3.49 -5.16
C PRO A 71 -3.65 5.02 -5.17
N PHE A 72 -4.61 5.61 -4.47
CA PHE A 72 -4.80 7.05 -4.30
C PHE A 72 -5.07 7.86 -5.58
N LEU A 73 -5.13 7.26 -6.78
CA LEU A 73 -5.43 8.00 -7.98
C LEU A 73 -6.94 8.24 -8.11
N GLY A 74 -7.32 9.51 -8.31
CA GLY A 74 -8.70 9.93 -8.58
C GLY A 74 -9.58 10.16 -7.34
N ASP A 75 -8.98 10.32 -6.15
CA ASP A 75 -9.66 10.76 -4.94
C ASP A 75 -8.94 11.99 -4.32
N HIS A 76 -9.65 12.69 -3.41
CA HIS A 76 -9.12 13.91 -2.79
C HIS A 76 -7.85 13.69 -1.97
N ALA A 77 -7.74 12.57 -1.28
CA ALA A 77 -6.53 12.25 -0.51
C ALA A 77 -5.33 12.00 -1.43
N GLY A 78 -5.59 11.42 -2.59
CA GLY A 78 -4.57 11.18 -3.61
C GLY A 78 -4.06 12.45 -4.27
N GLU A 79 -4.93 13.42 -4.48
CA GLU A 79 -4.53 14.73 -5.01
C GLU A 79 -3.47 15.39 -4.13
N LEU A 80 -3.71 15.43 -2.81
CA LEU A 80 -2.75 15.95 -1.85
C LEU A 80 -1.47 15.11 -1.82
N LEU A 81 -1.61 13.78 -1.80
CA LEU A 81 -0.47 12.86 -1.71
C LEU A 81 0.46 13.03 -2.92
N TYR A 82 -0.06 12.93 -4.14
CA TYR A 82 0.77 12.99 -5.35
C TYR A 82 1.41 14.35 -5.56
N ARG A 83 0.70 15.44 -5.27
CA ARG A 83 1.29 16.79 -5.28
C ARG A 83 2.44 16.93 -4.26
N THR A 84 2.27 16.34 -3.08
CA THR A 84 3.33 16.34 -2.07
C THR A 84 4.52 15.54 -2.54
N LEU A 85 4.32 14.35 -3.10
CA LEU A 85 5.42 13.52 -3.62
C LEU A 85 6.21 14.21 -4.73
N LEU A 86 5.52 14.89 -5.66
CA LEU A 86 6.16 15.70 -6.69
C LEU A 86 6.99 16.85 -6.06
N LYS A 87 6.42 17.56 -5.07
CA LYS A 87 7.09 18.67 -4.39
C LYS A 87 8.36 18.25 -3.65
N VAL A 88 8.37 17.05 -3.05
CA VAL A 88 9.52 16.54 -2.26
C VAL A 88 10.47 15.65 -3.08
N GLY A 89 10.25 15.52 -4.39
CA GLY A 89 11.12 14.74 -5.28
C GLY A 89 10.95 13.21 -5.16
N LEU A 90 9.87 12.73 -4.54
CA LEU A 90 9.52 11.30 -4.47
C LEU A 90 8.60 10.85 -5.62
N ALA A 91 8.31 11.74 -6.55
CA ALA A 91 7.66 11.45 -7.81
C ALA A 91 8.17 12.39 -8.90
N ARG A 92 8.06 11.97 -10.17
CA ARG A 92 8.32 12.79 -11.35
C ARG A 92 7.24 12.59 -12.40
N GLY A 93 7.18 13.49 -13.37
CA GLY A 93 6.16 13.51 -14.41
C GLY A 93 4.97 14.41 -14.06
N ARG A 94 3.83 14.20 -14.71
CA ARG A 94 2.62 14.98 -14.51
C ARG A 94 1.56 14.15 -13.81
N HIS A 95 0.98 14.67 -12.73
CA HIS A 95 -0.18 14.08 -12.09
C HIS A 95 -1.46 14.62 -12.76
N ASP A 96 -2.27 13.72 -13.32
CA ASP A 96 -3.58 14.02 -13.87
C ASP A 96 -4.60 13.00 -13.31
N PRO A 97 -5.52 13.42 -12.44
CA PRO A 97 -6.52 12.51 -11.87
C PRO A 97 -7.57 12.02 -12.89
N ALA A 98 -7.67 12.68 -14.05
CA ALA A 98 -8.66 12.40 -15.08
C ALA A 98 -8.12 11.55 -16.24
N ALA A 99 -6.81 11.49 -16.44
CA ALA A 99 -6.16 10.80 -17.54
C ALA A 99 -5.13 9.78 -17.04
N PRO A 100 -4.70 8.82 -17.90
CA PRO A 100 -3.49 8.05 -17.65
C PRO A 100 -2.34 9.03 -17.44
N ASP A 101 -1.86 9.13 -16.21
CA ASP A 101 -0.78 10.04 -15.90
C ASP A 101 0.58 9.37 -16.15
N GLU A 102 1.55 10.18 -16.52
CA GLU A 102 2.94 9.78 -16.73
C GLU A 102 3.74 9.84 -15.42
N LEU A 103 3.05 9.81 -14.27
CA LEU A 103 3.68 9.95 -12.98
C LEU A 103 4.41 8.67 -12.58
N GLU A 104 5.68 8.79 -12.28
CA GLU A 104 6.54 7.74 -11.78
C GLU A 104 6.96 8.04 -10.33
N LEU A 105 6.89 7.04 -9.46
CA LEU A 105 7.37 7.16 -8.08
C LEU A 105 8.89 6.91 -8.02
N ILE A 106 9.58 7.79 -7.30
CA ILE A 106 11.03 7.73 -7.09
C ILE A 106 11.28 7.32 -5.64
N ASP A 107 11.95 6.16 -5.45
CA ASP A 107 12.37 5.67 -4.14
C ASP A 107 11.24 5.57 -3.10
N CYS A 108 10.01 5.51 -3.56
CA CYS A 108 8.85 5.25 -2.73
C CYS A 108 7.86 4.30 -3.40
N MET A 109 7.10 3.56 -2.58
CA MET A 109 6.03 2.66 -3.02
C MET A 109 4.78 2.93 -2.20
N ILE A 110 3.62 2.85 -2.85
CA ILE A 110 2.31 3.02 -2.22
C ILE A 110 1.58 1.68 -2.23
N SER A 111 1.01 1.32 -1.09
CA SER A 111 0.18 0.14 -0.91
C SER A 111 -1.01 0.43 0.00
N ASN A 112 -1.90 -0.54 0.18
CA ASN A 112 -3.04 -0.44 1.09
C ASN A 112 -3.11 -1.66 2.03
N ALA A 113 -3.62 -1.44 3.24
CA ALA A 113 -3.91 -2.50 4.21
C ALA A 113 -4.94 -3.51 3.67
N VAL A 114 -5.92 -3.02 2.91
CA VAL A 114 -6.90 -3.83 2.18
C VAL A 114 -6.85 -3.46 0.70
N ARG A 115 -6.75 -4.44 -0.18
CA ARG A 115 -6.51 -4.22 -1.62
C ARG A 115 -7.78 -4.02 -2.44
N CYS A 116 -8.94 -4.37 -1.90
CA CYS A 116 -10.23 -4.21 -2.56
C CYS A 116 -11.02 -3.07 -1.92
N VAL A 117 -11.83 -2.37 -2.71
CA VAL A 117 -12.73 -1.33 -2.21
C VAL A 117 -13.75 -1.94 -1.24
N PRO A 118 -13.87 -1.44 0.00
CA PRO A 118 -14.90 -1.88 0.92
C PRO A 118 -16.13 -0.98 0.83
N PRO A 119 -17.36 -1.50 1.05
CA PRO A 119 -18.55 -0.67 1.19
C PRO A 119 -18.32 0.43 2.23
N GLN A 120 -18.77 1.66 1.90
CA GLN A 120 -18.65 2.85 2.75
C GLN A 120 -17.22 3.17 3.22
N ASN A 121 -16.22 2.70 2.51
CA ASN A 121 -14.80 2.83 2.89
C ASN A 121 -14.47 2.22 4.27
N LYS A 122 -15.22 1.19 4.69
CA LYS A 122 -15.11 0.52 6.00
C LYS A 122 -14.81 -0.97 5.82
N PRO A 123 -13.54 -1.38 5.78
CA PRO A 123 -13.20 -2.80 5.81
C PRO A 123 -13.49 -3.42 7.17
N THR A 124 -13.87 -4.69 7.20
CA THR A 124 -14.04 -5.42 8.46
C THR A 124 -12.68 -5.86 9.03
N PRO A 125 -12.61 -6.13 10.35
CA PRO A 125 -11.38 -6.67 10.95
C PRO A 125 -10.91 -7.98 10.29
N GLU A 126 -11.85 -8.83 9.83
CA GLU A 126 -11.54 -10.06 9.13
C GLU A 126 -10.91 -9.81 7.75
N GLU A 127 -11.46 -8.87 6.98
CA GLU A 127 -10.92 -8.47 5.68
C GLU A 127 -9.50 -7.88 5.83
N ILE A 128 -9.26 -7.09 6.87
CA ILE A 128 -7.94 -6.55 7.19
C ILE A 128 -6.97 -7.71 7.51
N ARG A 129 -7.37 -8.67 8.37
CA ARG A 129 -6.53 -9.83 8.69
C ARG A 129 -6.23 -10.68 7.46
N THR A 130 -7.25 -10.95 6.64
CA THR A 130 -7.11 -11.74 5.42
C THR A 130 -6.20 -11.05 4.42
N CYS A 131 -6.34 -9.73 4.22
CA CYS A 131 -5.56 -8.99 3.23
C CYS A 131 -4.11 -8.75 3.66
N ARG A 132 -3.81 -8.78 4.98
CA ARG A 132 -2.46 -8.66 5.53
C ARG A 132 -1.48 -9.70 4.98
N ARG A 133 -1.98 -10.88 4.52
CA ARG A 133 -1.16 -11.90 3.84
C ARG A 133 -0.43 -11.39 2.60
N PHE A 134 -0.86 -10.28 2.04
CA PHE A 134 -0.18 -9.60 0.93
C PHE A 134 0.74 -8.48 1.43
N LEU A 135 0.35 -7.73 2.46
CA LEU A 135 1.16 -6.63 2.99
C LEU A 135 2.44 -7.13 3.67
N ALA A 136 2.36 -8.18 4.50
CA ALA A 136 3.51 -8.70 5.23
C ALA A 136 4.62 -9.19 4.29
N PRO A 137 4.34 -10.04 3.28
CA PRO A 137 5.36 -10.41 2.29
C PRO A 137 5.81 -9.23 1.43
N THR A 138 4.92 -8.27 1.08
CA THR A 138 5.34 -7.05 0.36
C THR A 138 6.43 -6.33 1.12
N ILE A 139 6.26 -6.13 2.44
CA ILE A 139 7.30 -5.51 3.29
C ILE A 139 8.56 -6.38 3.31
N ALA A 140 8.41 -7.69 3.49
CA ALA A 140 9.55 -8.62 3.58
C ALA A 140 10.37 -8.71 2.28
N THR A 141 9.76 -8.49 1.13
CA THR A 141 10.43 -8.53 -0.18
C THR A 141 11.01 -7.18 -0.62
N MET A 142 10.87 -6.11 0.17
CA MET A 142 11.48 -4.80 -0.11
C MET A 142 12.89 -4.72 0.52
N PRO A 143 13.97 -4.95 -0.25
CA PRO A 143 15.31 -5.10 0.32
C PRO A 143 15.87 -3.80 0.92
N ASN A 144 15.39 -2.67 0.46
CA ASN A 144 15.90 -1.35 0.83
C ASN A 144 14.96 -0.55 1.72
N VAL A 145 13.80 -1.10 2.12
CA VAL A 145 12.83 -0.34 2.92
C VAL A 145 13.46 0.11 4.25
N ARG A 146 13.38 1.41 4.52
CA ARG A 146 13.89 2.05 5.75
C ARG A 146 12.79 2.75 6.53
N VAL A 147 11.77 3.23 5.83
CA VAL A 147 10.66 3.98 6.41
C VAL A 147 9.35 3.40 5.94
N ILE A 148 8.41 3.20 6.86
CA ILE A 148 7.03 2.87 6.54
C ILE A 148 6.14 4.00 7.05
N LEU A 149 5.48 4.71 6.13
CA LEU A 149 4.54 5.77 6.42
C LEU A 149 3.11 5.21 6.41
N ALA A 150 2.50 5.08 7.59
CA ALA A 150 1.12 4.63 7.70
C ALA A 150 0.14 5.82 7.66
N LEU A 151 -0.74 5.84 6.67
CA LEU A 151 -1.73 6.89 6.47
C LEU A 151 -3.03 6.55 7.21
N GLY A 152 -3.05 6.81 8.51
CA GLY A 152 -4.18 6.59 9.41
C GLY A 152 -4.04 5.39 10.33
N ARG A 153 -4.92 5.32 11.35
CA ARG A 153 -4.86 4.34 12.45
C ARG A 153 -4.90 2.89 11.95
N ILE A 154 -5.82 2.54 11.06
CA ILE A 154 -5.96 1.16 10.57
C ILE A 154 -4.73 0.74 9.78
N ALA A 155 -4.20 1.61 8.93
CA ALA A 155 -2.96 1.36 8.20
C ALA A 155 -1.78 1.14 9.17
N HIS A 156 -1.66 1.97 10.20
CA HIS A 156 -0.65 1.84 11.26
C HIS A 156 -0.75 0.49 11.99
N GLU A 157 -1.94 0.15 12.51
CA GLU A 157 -2.16 -1.10 13.24
C GLU A 157 -1.95 -2.34 12.37
N THR A 158 -2.33 -2.26 11.09
CA THR A 158 -2.12 -3.34 10.12
C THR A 158 -0.64 -3.51 9.80
N THR A 159 0.10 -2.41 9.65
CA THR A 159 1.56 -2.42 9.45
C THR A 159 2.26 -3.04 10.64
N LEU A 160 1.94 -2.62 11.87
CA LEU A 160 2.52 -3.24 13.08
C LEU A 160 2.23 -4.74 13.13
N ALA A 161 1.00 -5.15 12.79
CA ALA A 161 0.64 -6.56 12.78
C ALA A 161 1.34 -7.35 11.65
N ALA A 162 1.64 -6.72 10.51
CA ALA A 162 2.44 -7.31 9.43
C ALA A 162 3.91 -7.46 9.82
N LEU A 163 4.40 -6.58 10.68
CA LEU A 163 5.75 -6.59 11.25
C LEU A 163 5.86 -7.41 12.55
N GLU A 164 4.78 -8.08 12.98
CA GLU A 164 4.69 -8.80 14.26
C GLU A 164 5.04 -7.93 15.48
N ALA A 165 4.90 -6.61 15.36
CA ALA A 165 5.23 -5.66 16.39
C ALA A 165 4.09 -5.49 17.41
N ARG A 166 4.42 -5.32 18.69
CA ARG A 166 3.44 -5.12 19.77
C ARG A 166 2.82 -3.73 19.66
N ARG A 167 1.50 -3.63 19.45
CA ARG A 167 0.78 -2.36 19.33
C ARG A 167 0.98 -1.41 20.50
N ALA A 168 1.06 -1.97 21.72
CA ALA A 168 1.26 -1.18 22.94
C ALA A 168 2.60 -0.43 22.97
N ALA A 169 3.63 -0.95 22.29
CA ALA A 169 4.93 -0.29 22.16
C ALA A 169 4.93 0.88 21.17
N PHE A 170 3.93 0.92 20.27
CA PHE A 170 3.84 1.90 19.19
C PHE A 170 2.41 2.49 19.13
N PRO A 171 1.98 3.28 20.11
CA PRO A 171 0.64 3.88 20.10
C PRO A 171 0.50 4.82 18.89
N PHE A 172 -0.67 4.77 18.24
CA PHE A 172 -0.96 5.65 17.14
C PHE A 172 -1.05 7.11 17.58
N ALA A 173 -0.32 7.98 16.91
CA ALA A 173 -0.49 9.42 17.00
C ALA A 173 -0.19 10.06 15.64
N HIS A 174 -0.88 11.15 15.30
CA HIS A 174 -0.61 11.88 14.06
C HIS A 174 0.78 12.51 14.11
N GLY A 175 1.52 12.39 13.00
CA GLY A 175 2.88 12.94 12.88
C GLY A 175 3.93 12.25 13.76
N ALA A 176 3.59 11.16 14.44
CA ALA A 176 4.56 10.44 15.27
C ALA A 176 5.57 9.68 14.40
N MET A 177 6.85 9.92 14.65
CA MET A 177 7.95 9.11 14.14
C MET A 177 8.39 8.14 15.23
N ARG A 178 8.54 6.87 14.88
CA ARG A 178 8.93 5.80 15.80
C ARG A 178 10.10 5.04 15.21
N PRO A 179 11.24 4.92 15.92
CA PRO A 179 12.30 4.02 15.48
C PRO A 179 11.76 2.60 15.49
N THR A 180 11.95 1.88 14.40
CA THR A 180 11.65 0.45 14.34
C THR A 180 12.76 -0.25 15.13
N LEU A 181 12.43 -0.84 16.29
CA LEU A 181 13.37 -1.73 16.95
C LEU A 181 13.67 -2.90 16.02
N CYS A 182 14.93 -3.20 15.86
CA CYS A 182 15.45 -4.35 15.11
C CYS A 182 15.10 -5.67 15.83
N THR A 183 13.78 -5.94 15.98
CA THR A 183 13.25 -7.20 16.52
C THR A 183 12.61 -8.04 15.45
N LEU A 184 12.63 -7.57 14.20
CA LEU A 184 12.19 -8.36 13.06
C LEU A 184 13.24 -9.41 12.75
N ARG A 185 12.93 -10.62 13.16
CA ARG A 185 13.73 -11.80 12.87
C ARG A 185 13.98 -11.88 11.35
N HIS A 186 15.23 -11.73 10.97
CA HIS A 186 15.90 -12.20 9.76
C HIS A 186 15.89 -11.39 8.46
N ALA A 187 15.09 -10.36 8.19
CA ALA A 187 15.13 -9.75 6.87
C ALA A 187 15.37 -8.21 6.81
N LEU A 188 15.15 -7.47 7.87
CA LEU A 188 15.16 -6.00 7.83
C LEU A 188 16.03 -5.36 8.92
N CYS A 189 17.07 -6.04 9.41
CA CYS A 189 18.09 -5.42 10.23
C CYS A 189 19.35 -5.17 9.39
N PRO A 190 19.51 -4.01 8.73
CA PRO A 190 20.82 -3.59 8.34
C PRO A 190 21.55 -3.25 9.64
N SER A 191 22.60 -3.96 9.93
CA SER A 191 23.54 -3.72 11.02
C SER A 191 24.31 -2.41 10.84
N ARG A 192 23.64 -1.27 10.67
CA ARG A 192 24.20 0.08 10.68
C ARG A 192 23.09 1.12 10.62
N PHE A 193 22.60 1.56 11.78
CA PHE A 193 22.19 2.93 11.95
C PHE A 193 23.35 3.63 12.68
N GLU A 194 24.23 4.25 11.93
CA GLU A 194 25.05 5.34 12.46
C GLU A 194 24.16 6.58 12.50
N TYR A 195 24.18 7.25 13.68
CA TYR A 195 23.48 8.49 13.99
C TYR A 195 24.00 9.65 13.13
#